data_1e54ef2fbbbd487440bd2ec443975994
#
_entry.id   1e54ef2fbbbd487440bd2ec443975994
#
_cell.length_a   1.000
_cell.length_b   1.000
_cell.length_c   1.000
_cell.angle_alpha   90.00
_cell.angle_beta   90.00
_cell.angle_gamma   90.00
#
_symmetry.space_group_name_H-M   'P 1'
#
loop_
_entity.id
_entity.type
_entity.pdbx_description
1 polymer ?
#
loop_
_entity_poly.entity_id
_entity_poly.type
_entity_poly.pdbx_seq_one_letter_code
_entity_poly.pdbx_strand_id
1 'polypeptide(L)'
;MASDKKSGKSAKSTKSTTEILSEFQMLRNEQRAMANKLSEMEMGLNEHKTVIDTLKNVDPKRKCYRMTGGVLCECIVEDVMPALVTNKEQLIKVIDNLNEQLTKKGIEINEFKEKHNITIQHDMQQPQR
;
A
#
# COMPACT_ATOMS: atom_id res chain seq x y z
N MET A 1 -25.43 27.94 -23.63
CA MET A 1 -25.08 27.88 -23.31
C MET A 1 -24.76 27.61 -23.46
N ALA A 2 -24.41 27.43 -23.58
CA ALA A 2 -23.87 27.16 -23.54
C ALA A 2 -23.15 27.12 -23.32
N SER A 3 -22.81 27.39 -23.51
CA SER A 3 -21.88 27.38 -23.20
C SER A 3 -21.59 26.54 -22.47
N ASP A 4 -21.85 25.95 -22.26
CA ASP A 4 -21.49 25.23 -21.49
C ASP A 4 -21.66 23.98 -21.88
N LYS A 5 -22.08 23.51 -22.58
CA LYS A 5 -22.10 22.57 -22.91
C LYS A 5 -21.33 22.07 -23.84
N LYS A 6 -21.39 22.16 -24.90
CA LYS A 6 -20.31 22.03 -25.62
C LYS A 6 -19.16 22.06 -24.77
N SER A 7 -19.30 22.70 -23.78
CA SER A 7 -18.21 22.83 -22.94
C SER A 7 -17.74 21.52 -22.40
N GLY A 8 -18.57 20.53 -22.31
CA GLY A 8 -18.14 19.26 -21.80
C GLY A 8 -16.98 18.68 -22.57
N LYS A 9 -17.15 18.62 -23.87
CA LYS A 9 -16.16 18.07 -24.66
C LYS A 9 -14.94 18.97 -24.70
N SER A 10 -15.15 20.21 -24.82
CA SER A 10 -14.06 21.12 -24.79
C SER A 10 -13.36 21.08 -23.50
N ALA A 11 -14.08 20.93 -22.44
CA ALA A 11 -13.48 20.93 -21.13
C ALA A 11 -12.48 19.81 -21.00
N LYS A 12 -12.78 18.68 -21.56
CA LYS A 12 -11.86 17.61 -21.51
C LYS A 12 -10.58 17.96 -22.21
N SER A 13 -10.67 18.41 -23.41
CA SER A 13 -9.47 18.67 -24.15
C SER A 13 -8.77 19.91 -23.68
N THR A 14 -9.46 20.78 -22.97
CA THR A 14 -8.84 22.00 -22.53
C THR A 14 -8.56 22.03 -21.05
N LYS A 15 -8.51 20.86 -20.42
CA LYS A 15 -8.14 20.80 -19.03
C LYS A 15 -6.83 21.54 -18.84
N SER A 16 -6.77 22.39 -17.84
CA SER A 16 -5.60 23.23 -17.66
C SER A 16 -4.40 22.40 -17.22
N THR A 17 -3.24 22.93 -17.49
CA THR A 17 -2.02 22.28 -17.06
C THR A 17 -2.00 22.11 -15.57
N THR A 18 -2.49 23.09 -14.84
CA THR A 18 -2.55 23.01 -13.39
C THR A 18 -3.41 21.86 -12.92
N GLU A 19 -4.57 21.68 -13.56
CA GLU A 19 -5.46 20.59 -13.19
C GLU A 19 -4.84 19.25 -13.51
N ILE A 20 -4.18 19.13 -14.66
CA ILE A 20 -3.54 17.90 -15.03
C ILE A 20 -2.43 17.55 -14.07
N LEU A 21 -1.62 18.53 -13.71
CA LEU A 21 -0.54 18.27 -12.76
C LEU A 21 -1.07 17.92 -11.38
N SER A 22 -2.19 18.52 -11.00
CA SER A 22 -2.81 18.21 -9.72
C SER A 22 -3.29 16.77 -9.68
N GLU A 23 -3.91 16.30 -10.75
CA GLU A 23 -4.37 14.93 -10.84
C GLU A 23 -3.20 13.97 -10.85
N PHE A 24 -2.14 14.33 -11.56
CA PHE A 24 -0.95 13.50 -11.60
C PHE A 24 -0.35 13.37 -10.20
N GLN A 25 -0.29 14.50 -9.48
CA GLN A 25 0.25 14.49 -8.14
C GLN A 25 -0.60 13.61 -7.23
N MET A 26 -1.92 13.65 -7.40
CA MET A 26 -2.82 12.83 -6.63
C MET A 26 -2.55 11.35 -6.87
N LEU A 27 -2.36 10.96 -8.13
CA LEU A 27 -2.05 9.59 -8.46
C LEU A 27 -0.73 9.14 -7.83
N ARG A 28 0.27 10.04 -7.86
CA ARG A 28 1.55 9.71 -7.26
C ARG A 28 1.44 9.58 -5.76
N ASN A 29 0.62 10.42 -5.14
CA ASN A 29 0.41 10.33 -3.70
C ASN A 29 -0.30 9.04 -3.33
N GLU A 30 -1.25 8.62 -4.13
CA GLU A 30 -1.92 7.34 -3.91
C GLU A 30 -0.94 6.18 -4.02
N GLN A 31 -0.07 6.26 -5.02
CA GLN A 31 0.93 5.22 -5.20
C GLN A 31 1.86 5.15 -3.98
N ARG A 32 2.29 6.31 -3.51
CA ARG A 32 3.18 6.36 -2.35
C ARG A 32 2.49 5.81 -1.10
N ALA A 33 1.22 6.14 -0.92
CA ALA A 33 0.48 5.63 0.22
C ALA A 33 0.37 4.11 0.18
N MET A 34 0.14 3.56 -1.01
CA MET A 34 0.09 2.11 -1.16
C MET A 34 1.44 1.47 -0.86
N ALA A 35 2.52 2.10 -1.33
CA ALA A 35 3.85 1.56 -1.08
C ALA A 35 4.18 1.58 0.40
N ASN A 36 3.78 2.64 1.10
CA ASN A 36 4.00 2.72 2.53
C ASN A 36 3.21 1.66 3.26
N LYS A 37 1.97 1.45 2.84
CA LYS A 37 1.14 0.42 3.45
C LYS A 37 1.73 -0.95 3.23
N LEU A 38 2.24 -1.20 2.03
CA LEU A 38 2.87 -2.47 1.71
C LEU A 38 4.09 -2.70 2.61
N SER A 39 4.91 -1.68 2.82
CA SER A 39 6.05 -1.80 3.71
C SER A 39 5.62 -2.15 5.13
N GLU A 40 4.57 -1.51 5.63
CA GLU A 40 4.07 -1.80 6.96
C GLU A 40 3.59 -3.25 7.06
N MET A 41 2.90 -3.72 6.03
CA MET A 41 2.40 -5.08 6.04
C MET A 41 3.55 -6.08 5.98
N GLU A 42 4.58 -5.76 5.22
CA GLU A 42 5.74 -6.64 5.12
C GLU A 42 6.49 -6.71 6.44
N MET A 43 6.60 -5.60 7.14
CA MET A 43 7.20 -5.60 8.45
C MET A 43 6.40 -6.45 9.42
N GLY A 44 5.09 -6.31 9.37
CA GLY A 44 4.22 -7.11 10.20
C GLY A 44 4.35 -8.59 9.90
N LEU A 45 4.48 -8.94 8.62
CA LEU A 45 4.65 -10.33 8.23
C LEU A 45 5.96 -10.88 8.78
N ASN A 46 7.04 -10.11 8.67
CA ASN A 46 8.32 -10.56 9.20
C ASN A 46 8.28 -10.76 10.70
N GLU A 47 7.59 -9.87 11.40
CA GLU A 47 7.43 -10.02 12.84
C GLU A 47 6.69 -11.29 13.19
N HIS A 48 5.62 -11.57 12.45
CA HIS A 48 4.85 -12.79 12.69
C HIS A 48 5.70 -14.03 12.42
N LYS A 49 6.47 -14.01 11.34
CA LYS A 49 7.34 -15.15 11.03
C LYS A 49 8.35 -15.39 12.13
N THR A 50 8.94 -14.30 12.62
CA THR A 50 9.94 -14.41 13.67
C THR A 50 9.34 -14.98 14.94
N VAL A 51 8.16 -14.48 15.34
CA VAL A 51 7.51 -14.94 16.55
C VAL A 51 7.10 -16.40 16.41
N ILE A 52 6.54 -16.77 15.26
CA ILE A 52 6.12 -18.14 15.04
C ILE A 52 7.32 -19.08 15.11
N ASP A 53 8.43 -18.71 14.47
CA ASP A 53 9.62 -19.53 14.50
C ASP A 53 10.16 -19.68 15.90
N THR A 54 10.14 -18.61 16.67
CA THR A 54 10.61 -18.65 18.04
C THR A 54 9.73 -19.58 18.88
N LEU A 55 8.42 -19.46 18.72
CA LEU A 55 7.49 -20.24 19.53
C LEU A 55 7.46 -21.70 19.13
N LYS A 56 7.84 -22.03 17.91
CA LYS A 56 7.90 -23.43 17.51
C LYS A 56 8.85 -24.23 18.36
N ASN A 57 9.87 -23.60 18.89
CA ASN A 57 10.87 -24.28 19.68
C ASN A 57 10.62 -24.19 21.18
N VAL A 58 9.45 -23.69 21.56
CA VAL A 58 9.11 -23.52 22.94
C VAL A 58 8.05 -24.55 23.32
N ASP A 59 8.05 -24.98 24.57
CA ASP A 59 7.05 -25.90 25.07
C ASP A 59 5.65 -25.34 24.81
N PRO A 60 4.77 -26.10 24.14
CA PRO A 60 3.42 -25.60 23.84
C PRO A 60 2.63 -25.21 25.08
N LYS A 61 2.95 -25.76 26.24
CA LYS A 61 2.24 -25.42 27.45
C LYS A 61 2.80 -24.19 28.14
N ARG A 62 3.86 -23.60 27.60
CA ARG A 62 4.49 -22.49 28.26
C ARG A 62 3.59 -21.24 28.17
N LYS A 63 3.60 -20.46 29.24
CA LYS A 63 2.85 -19.22 29.27
C LYS A 63 3.54 -18.17 28.44
N CYS A 64 2.75 -17.34 27.81
CA CYS A 64 3.26 -16.18 27.07
C CYS A 64 2.27 -15.06 27.27
N TYR A 65 2.62 -13.86 26.81
CA TYR A 65 1.78 -12.70 26.99
C TYR A 65 1.60 -11.97 25.67
N ARG A 66 0.37 -11.53 25.43
CA ARG A 66 0.05 -10.77 24.24
C ARG A 66 -0.38 -9.38 24.65
N MET A 67 0.05 -8.39 23.88
CA MET A 67 -0.40 -7.03 24.07
C MET A 67 -1.60 -6.80 23.18
N THR A 68 -2.74 -6.50 23.76
CA THR A 68 -3.94 -6.25 22.99
C THR A 68 -4.57 -4.97 23.53
N GLY A 69 -4.66 -3.97 22.68
CA GLY A 69 -5.29 -2.71 23.09
C GLY A 69 -4.61 -2.09 24.30
N GLY A 70 -3.30 -2.25 24.43
CA GLY A 70 -2.58 -1.69 25.55
C GLY A 70 -2.62 -2.54 26.82
N VAL A 71 -3.27 -3.70 26.75
CA VAL A 71 -3.37 -4.58 27.91
C VAL A 71 -2.58 -5.86 27.63
N LEU A 72 -1.83 -6.31 28.63
CA LEU A 72 -1.04 -7.51 28.50
C LEU A 72 -1.88 -8.69 28.95
N CYS A 73 -2.14 -9.63 28.06
CA CYS A 73 -2.96 -10.79 28.33
C CYS A 73 -2.13 -12.05 28.43
N GLU A 74 -2.36 -12.85 29.43
CA GLU A 74 -1.63 -14.10 29.59
C GLU A 74 -2.24 -15.17 28.71
N CYS A 75 -1.40 -15.92 28.01
CA CYS A 75 -1.84 -16.96 27.08
C CYS A 75 -0.93 -18.16 27.21
N ILE A 76 -1.29 -19.23 26.53
CA ILE A 76 -0.43 -20.41 26.43
C ILE A 76 -0.01 -20.51 24.96
N VAL A 77 1.23 -20.90 24.72
CA VAL A 77 1.79 -20.93 23.38
C VAL A 77 0.91 -21.69 22.40
N GLU A 78 0.43 -22.87 22.80
CA GLU A 78 -0.37 -23.66 21.87
C GLU A 78 -1.69 -22.97 21.50
N ASP A 79 -2.20 -22.11 22.37
CA ASP A 79 -3.44 -21.39 22.08
C ASP A 79 -3.22 -20.21 21.16
N VAL A 80 -2.02 -19.63 21.23
CA VAL A 80 -1.69 -18.45 20.45
C VAL A 80 -1.26 -18.80 19.03
N MET A 81 -0.61 -19.95 18.86
CA MET A 81 -0.05 -20.33 17.56
C MET A 81 -1.05 -20.34 16.43
N PRO A 82 -2.23 -20.92 16.57
CA PRO A 82 -3.15 -20.92 15.43
C PRO A 82 -3.54 -19.52 15.00
N ALA A 83 -3.72 -18.62 15.98
CA ALA A 83 -4.06 -17.24 15.65
C ALA A 83 -2.93 -16.56 14.91
N LEU A 84 -1.69 -16.80 15.34
CA LEU A 84 -0.53 -16.21 14.68
C LEU A 84 -0.40 -16.70 13.25
N VAL A 85 -0.61 -18.00 13.04
CA VAL A 85 -0.51 -18.56 11.70
C VAL A 85 -1.61 -18.00 10.80
N THR A 86 -2.82 -17.89 11.32
CA THR A 86 -3.93 -17.32 10.55
C THR A 86 -3.64 -15.88 10.19
N ASN A 87 -3.15 -15.09 11.14
CA ASN A 87 -2.81 -13.70 10.87
C ASN A 87 -1.71 -13.58 9.83
N LYS A 88 -0.72 -14.46 9.92
CA LYS A 88 0.36 -14.46 8.94
C LYS A 88 -0.18 -14.71 7.55
N GLU A 89 -1.10 -15.68 7.40
CA GLU A 89 -1.66 -15.99 6.10
C GLU A 89 -2.48 -14.83 5.56
N GLN A 90 -3.20 -14.14 6.44
CA GLN A 90 -3.96 -12.98 6.02
C GLN A 90 -3.05 -11.85 5.58
N LEU A 91 -1.93 -11.66 6.26
CA LEU A 91 -0.97 -10.65 5.88
C LEU A 91 -0.41 -10.94 4.50
N ILE A 92 -0.13 -12.20 4.20
CA ILE A 92 0.37 -12.58 2.88
C ILE A 92 -0.65 -12.21 1.81
N LYS A 93 -1.93 -12.48 2.07
CA LYS A 93 -2.96 -12.15 1.10
C LYS A 93 -3.08 -10.65 0.87
N VAL A 94 -3.01 -9.88 1.95
CA VAL A 94 -3.09 -8.43 1.84
C VAL A 94 -1.89 -7.90 1.05
N ILE A 95 -0.71 -8.45 1.31
CA ILE A 95 0.49 -8.02 0.61
C ILE A 95 0.39 -8.31 -0.87
N ASP A 96 -0.10 -9.50 -1.24
CA ASP A 96 -0.28 -9.84 -2.64
C ASP A 96 -1.25 -8.89 -3.31
N ASN A 97 -2.34 -8.57 -2.63
CA ASN A 97 -3.33 -7.65 -3.16
C ASN A 97 -2.75 -6.25 -3.35
N LEU A 98 -1.98 -5.78 -2.37
CA LEU A 98 -1.35 -4.47 -2.48
C LEU A 98 -0.34 -4.43 -3.62
N ASN A 99 0.40 -5.51 -3.83
CA ASN A 99 1.33 -5.57 -4.94
C ASN A 99 0.60 -5.48 -6.28
N GLU A 100 -0.53 -6.13 -6.39
CA GLU A 100 -1.34 -6.02 -7.60
C GLU A 100 -1.83 -4.61 -7.80
N GLN A 101 -2.32 -3.99 -6.72
CA GLN A 101 -2.82 -2.63 -6.81
C GLN A 101 -1.72 -1.65 -7.18
N LEU A 102 -0.51 -1.86 -6.64
CA LEU A 102 0.61 -1.00 -6.98
C LEU A 102 0.97 -1.12 -8.45
N THR A 103 0.95 -2.34 -8.98
CA THR A 103 1.24 -2.56 -10.38
C THR A 103 0.20 -1.84 -11.24
N LYS A 104 -1.08 -1.97 -10.88
CA LYS A 104 -2.13 -1.30 -11.63
C LYS A 104 -2.00 0.21 -11.56
N LYS A 105 -1.67 0.72 -10.38
CA LYS A 105 -1.50 2.15 -10.21
C LYS A 105 -0.33 2.65 -11.05
N GLY A 106 0.75 1.89 -11.14
CA GLY A 106 1.87 2.26 -11.98
C GLY A 106 1.48 2.35 -13.43
N ILE A 107 0.69 1.39 -13.91
CA ILE A 107 0.21 1.42 -15.28
C ILE A 107 -0.70 2.63 -15.49
N GLU A 108 -1.59 2.87 -14.54
CA GLU A 108 -2.49 4.01 -14.61
C GLU A 108 -1.73 5.32 -14.71
N ILE A 109 -0.68 5.45 -13.91
CA ILE A 109 0.13 6.66 -13.91
C ILE A 109 0.85 6.83 -15.24
N ASN A 110 1.40 5.77 -15.78
CA ASN A 110 2.08 5.84 -17.05
C ASN A 110 1.12 6.20 -18.17
N GLU A 111 -0.07 5.64 -18.15
CA GLU A 111 -1.07 5.98 -19.16
C GLU A 111 -1.49 7.43 -19.04
N PHE A 112 -1.62 7.91 -17.82
CA PHE A 112 -1.98 9.31 -17.60
C PHE A 112 -0.88 10.22 -18.13
N LYS A 113 0.37 9.87 -17.89
CA LYS A 113 1.50 10.65 -18.39
C LYS A 113 1.50 10.71 -19.90
N GLU A 114 1.26 9.59 -20.54
CA GLU A 114 1.26 9.56 -21.98
C GLU A 114 0.08 10.33 -22.55
N LYS A 115 -1.07 10.15 -21.95
CA LYS A 115 -2.28 10.80 -22.42
C LYS A 115 -2.15 12.32 -22.37
N HIS A 116 -1.53 12.83 -21.31
CA HIS A 116 -1.41 14.27 -21.13
C HIS A 116 -0.03 14.79 -21.45
N ASN A 117 0.81 13.91 -22.00
CA ASN A 117 2.13 14.33 -22.47
C ASN A 117 2.94 14.97 -21.36
N ILE A 118 2.88 14.40 -20.17
CA ILE A 118 3.60 14.93 -19.03
C ILE A 118 5.03 14.46 -19.05
N THR A 119 5.96 15.37 -18.87
CA THR A 119 7.34 14.99 -18.77
C THR A 119 7.81 15.39 -17.39
N ILE A 120 8.40 14.46 -16.69
CA ILE A 120 8.89 14.73 -15.37
C ILE A 120 10.34 14.40 -15.24
N GLN A 121 11.02 14.29 -16.37
CA GLN A 121 12.37 13.91 -16.28
C GLN A 121 13.21 14.93 -15.56
N HIS A 122 12.86 16.20 -15.63
CA HIS A 122 13.66 17.14 -14.90
C HIS A 122 13.54 16.89 -13.42
N ASP A 123 12.41 16.42 -12.94
CA ASP A 123 12.27 16.07 -11.56
C ASP A 123 13.07 14.87 -11.22
N MET A 124 13.08 13.91 -12.11
CA MET A 124 13.76 12.72 -11.82
C MET A 124 15.20 12.84 -11.99
N GLN A 125 15.60 13.65 -12.87
CA GLN A 125 16.96 13.77 -13.13
C GLN A 125 17.72 14.28 -12.00
N GLN A 126 17.20 15.26 -11.34
CA GLN A 126 17.91 15.81 -10.27
C GLN A 126 18.20 14.86 -9.23
N PRO A 127 17.26 14.17 -8.73
CA PRO A 127 17.52 13.29 -7.62
C PRO A 127 18.45 12.19 -8.02
N GLN A 128 18.45 11.84 -9.23
CA GLN A 128 19.22 10.77 -9.62
C GLN A 128 20.61 11.06 -9.84
N ARG A 129 20.89 12.26 -10.00
CA ARG A 129 22.21 12.59 -10.26
C ARG A 129 22.98 12.77 -9.13
#